data_ce0d02a5441ad6e18df7d66925611790
#
_entry.id   ce0d02a5441ad6e18df7d66925611790
#
_cell.length_a   1.000
_cell.length_b   1.000
_cell.length_c   1.000
_cell.angle_alpha   90.00
_cell.angle_beta   90.00
_cell.angle_gamma   90.00
#
_symmetry.space_group_name_H-M   'P 1'
#
loop_
_entity.id
_entity.type
_entity.pdbx_description
1 polymer ?
#
loop_
_entity_poly.entity_id
_entity_poly.type
_entity_poly.pdbx_seq_one_letter_code
_entity_poly.pdbx_strand_id
1 'polypeptide(L)'
;MRTVSATKNRILLYGLDWFTEQHDAGMVCVKGNVRYRDAVYEGAAFCRLVASAAADAGAFGEFVRELNGCFAIVLQRDGALCAATDRLRSFPLCRTRFRDAWLVTDDLLRAMEDTGMQPEIDSGAMEQFLLSGFVIGQRTVFRDIFAVQAAEIVRLRDAETESERYFLYDPKMNVTPDPAEGVRTADTLFAQAIRRMTESAPDVRNWIVPLSGGHDSRLIVNYLYKAGIRNVVCYSYGV
;
A
#
# COMPACT_ATOMS: atom_id res chain seq x y z
N MET A 1 12.26 -15.31 1.94
CA MET A 1 12.73 -14.67 0.71
C MET A 1 11.97 -15.26 -0.46
N ARG A 2 11.25 -14.47 -1.20
CA ARG A 2 10.69 -14.86 -2.50
C ARG A 2 11.36 -14.02 -3.57
N THR A 3 12.39 -14.55 -4.20
CA THR A 3 12.95 -13.98 -5.43
C THR A 3 12.15 -14.54 -6.58
N VAL A 4 11.53 -13.69 -7.36
CA VAL A 4 10.82 -14.14 -8.53
C VAL A 4 11.31 -13.35 -9.73
N SER A 5 11.88 -14.04 -10.70
CA SER A 5 12.35 -13.48 -11.96
C SER A 5 11.95 -14.43 -13.08
N ALA A 6 11.05 -13.96 -13.93
CA ALA A 6 10.75 -14.62 -15.22
C ALA A 6 11.32 -13.83 -16.41
N THR A 7 11.90 -12.66 -16.17
CA THR A 7 12.43 -11.75 -17.19
C THR A 7 13.72 -11.08 -16.67
N LYS A 8 14.26 -10.13 -17.44
CA LYS A 8 15.40 -9.29 -17.06
C LYS A 8 15.13 -8.51 -15.75
N ASN A 9 13.89 -8.13 -15.48
CA ASN A 9 13.47 -7.37 -14.30
C ASN A 9 13.37 -8.26 -13.04
N ARG A 10 13.52 -7.66 -11.86
CA ARG A 10 13.56 -8.34 -10.57
C ARG A 10 12.49 -7.83 -9.62
N ILE A 11 11.86 -8.77 -8.93
CA ILE A 11 10.91 -8.50 -7.84
C ILE A 11 11.49 -9.18 -6.60
N LEU A 12 11.88 -8.41 -5.59
CA LEU A 12 12.43 -8.90 -4.33
C LEU A 12 11.52 -8.47 -3.18
N LEU A 13 10.73 -9.42 -2.69
CA LEU A 13 9.76 -9.19 -1.62
C LEU A 13 10.12 -10.03 -0.40
N TYR A 14 10.32 -9.37 0.72
CA TYR A 14 10.85 -9.94 1.97
C TYR A 14 9.83 -10.01 3.09
N GLY A 15 8.85 -9.11 3.07
CA GLY A 15 7.79 -9.06 4.07
C GLY A 15 6.96 -10.33 4.08
N LEU A 16 6.36 -10.62 5.24
CA LEU A 16 5.36 -11.67 5.38
C LEU A 16 4.10 -11.30 4.58
N ASP A 17 3.27 -12.31 4.30
CA ASP A 17 1.93 -12.17 3.70
C ASP A 17 1.89 -11.63 2.26
N TRP A 18 2.99 -11.74 1.53
CA TRP A 18 2.98 -11.63 0.09
C TRP A 18 2.45 -12.90 -0.56
N PHE A 19 1.44 -12.76 -1.40
CA PHE A 19 0.96 -13.82 -2.29
C PHE A 19 1.47 -13.57 -3.70
N THR A 20 1.92 -14.64 -4.34
CA THR A 20 2.50 -14.59 -5.69
C THR A 20 1.95 -15.72 -6.51
N GLU A 21 1.39 -15.40 -7.67
CA GLU A 21 0.93 -16.38 -8.65
C GLU A 21 1.52 -16.08 -10.03
N GLN A 22 1.91 -17.16 -10.74
CA GLN A 22 2.32 -17.10 -12.12
C GLN A 22 1.09 -17.31 -13.00
N HIS A 23 0.91 -16.45 -14.00
CA HIS A 23 -0.13 -16.53 -15.02
C HIS A 23 0.50 -16.55 -16.41
N ASP A 24 -0.27 -16.94 -17.44
CA ASP A 24 0.23 -17.07 -18.81
C ASP A 24 0.90 -15.77 -19.33
N ALA A 25 0.40 -14.63 -18.92
CA ALA A 25 0.90 -13.32 -19.34
C ALA A 25 1.96 -12.70 -18.41
N GLY A 26 2.31 -13.36 -17.29
CA GLY A 26 3.28 -12.80 -16.35
C GLY A 26 3.03 -13.21 -14.91
N MET A 27 3.52 -12.42 -13.98
CA MET A 27 3.47 -12.68 -12.56
C MET A 27 2.77 -11.58 -11.80
N VAL A 28 1.95 -11.97 -10.84
CA VAL A 28 1.24 -11.09 -9.92
C VAL A 28 1.71 -11.34 -8.50
N CYS A 29 2.15 -10.28 -7.83
CA CYS A 29 2.45 -10.29 -6.40
C CYS A 29 1.52 -9.28 -5.72
N VAL A 30 0.82 -9.71 -4.67
CA VAL A 30 -0.08 -8.84 -3.91
C VAL A 30 0.16 -8.99 -2.41
N LYS A 31 -0.08 -7.90 -1.69
CA LYS A 31 -0.09 -7.88 -0.22
C LYS A 31 -1.30 -7.12 0.26
N GLY A 32 -1.88 -7.58 1.38
CA GLY A 32 -3.03 -6.96 2.01
C GLY A 32 -4.35 -7.46 1.47
N ASN A 33 -5.40 -6.68 1.67
CA ASN A 33 -6.76 -6.97 1.24
C ASN A 33 -7.40 -5.77 0.58
N VAL A 34 -8.32 -6.05 -0.33
CA VAL A 34 -9.06 -5.03 -1.06
C VAL A 34 -10.55 -5.36 -1.10
N ARG A 35 -11.36 -4.33 -1.06
CA ARG A 35 -12.74 -4.39 -1.49
C ARG A 35 -12.81 -3.91 -2.94
N TYR A 36 -13.31 -4.75 -3.80
CA TYR A 36 -13.60 -4.43 -5.19
C TYR A 36 -15.06 -4.73 -5.47
N ARG A 37 -15.82 -3.71 -5.88
CA ARG A 37 -17.28 -3.77 -5.91
C ARG A 37 -17.80 -4.16 -4.52
N ASP A 38 -18.56 -5.23 -4.38
CA ASP A 38 -19.17 -5.65 -3.11
C ASP A 38 -18.44 -6.80 -2.40
N ALA A 39 -17.31 -7.27 -2.95
CA ALA A 39 -16.57 -8.38 -2.40
C ALA A 39 -15.19 -7.98 -1.85
N VAL A 40 -14.72 -8.74 -0.86
CA VAL A 40 -13.37 -8.62 -0.29
C VAL A 40 -12.47 -9.68 -0.90
N TYR A 41 -11.27 -9.29 -1.29
CA TYR A 41 -10.27 -10.16 -1.88
C TYR A 41 -8.96 -10.05 -1.13
N GLU A 42 -8.34 -11.19 -0.85
CA GLU A 42 -7.02 -11.30 -0.26
C GLU A 42 -6.27 -12.52 -0.80
N GLY A 43 -4.99 -12.60 -0.59
CA GLY A 43 -4.17 -13.75 -0.94
C GLY A 43 -4.30 -14.16 -2.41
N ALA A 44 -4.49 -15.44 -2.66
CA ALA A 44 -4.61 -16.01 -4.00
C ALA A 44 -5.83 -15.47 -4.77
N ALA A 45 -6.94 -15.17 -4.08
CA ALA A 45 -8.12 -14.57 -4.72
C ALA A 45 -7.81 -13.16 -5.23
N PHE A 46 -7.01 -12.39 -4.49
CA PHE A 46 -6.56 -11.07 -4.92
C PHE A 46 -5.59 -11.16 -6.12
N CYS A 47 -4.65 -12.13 -6.12
CA CYS A 47 -3.79 -12.37 -7.30
C CYS A 47 -4.63 -12.64 -8.56
N ARG A 48 -5.60 -13.54 -8.50
CA ARG A 48 -6.47 -13.87 -9.64
C ARG A 48 -7.30 -12.68 -10.09
N LEU A 49 -7.80 -11.87 -9.15
CA LEU A 49 -8.54 -10.65 -9.48
C LEU A 49 -7.63 -9.67 -10.27
N VAL A 50 -6.42 -9.41 -9.81
CA VAL A 50 -5.46 -8.56 -10.52
C VAL A 50 -5.15 -9.12 -11.90
N ALA A 51 -4.86 -10.42 -12.00
CA ALA A 51 -4.53 -11.07 -13.26
C ALA A 51 -5.65 -10.94 -14.29
N SER A 52 -6.91 -11.06 -13.87
CA SER A 52 -8.09 -10.97 -14.74
C SER A 52 -8.42 -9.52 -15.14
N ALA A 53 -8.21 -8.56 -14.25
CA ALA A 53 -8.59 -7.15 -14.48
C ALA A 53 -7.50 -6.37 -15.23
N ALA A 54 -6.23 -6.74 -15.08
CA ALA A 54 -5.09 -6.06 -15.65
C ALA A 54 -4.69 -6.63 -17.02
N ALA A 55 -5.57 -6.59 -17.99
CA ALA A 55 -5.31 -7.10 -19.35
C ALA A 55 -4.14 -6.35 -20.01
N ASP A 56 -4.08 -5.05 -19.82
CA ASP A 56 -3.00 -4.18 -20.23
C ASP A 56 -2.75 -3.10 -19.15
N ALA A 57 -1.88 -2.19 -19.47
CA ALA A 57 -1.47 -1.16 -18.51
C ALA A 57 -2.54 -0.10 -18.25
N GLY A 58 -3.37 0.23 -19.20
CA GLY A 58 -4.52 1.14 -19.03
C GLY A 58 -5.57 0.49 -18.13
N ALA A 59 -5.94 -0.74 -18.45
CA ALA A 59 -6.85 -1.55 -17.64
C ALA A 59 -6.36 -1.72 -16.19
N PHE A 60 -5.05 -1.91 -15.99
CA PHE A 60 -4.47 -1.98 -14.65
C PHE A 60 -4.69 -0.66 -13.89
N GLY A 61 -4.46 0.49 -14.53
CA GLY A 61 -4.68 1.78 -13.90
C GLY A 61 -6.13 2.04 -13.51
N GLU A 62 -7.08 1.74 -14.40
CA GLU A 62 -8.51 1.87 -14.12
C GLU A 62 -8.94 0.95 -12.98
N PHE A 63 -8.50 -0.31 -13.01
CA PHE A 63 -8.78 -1.27 -11.96
C PHE A 63 -8.28 -0.81 -10.59
N VAL A 64 -7.04 -0.33 -10.48
CA VAL A 64 -6.46 0.13 -9.21
C VAL A 64 -7.24 1.29 -8.60
N ARG A 65 -7.79 2.19 -9.43
CA ARG A 65 -8.61 3.32 -8.94
C ARG A 65 -9.89 2.89 -8.24
N GLU A 66 -10.46 1.74 -8.64
CA GLU A 66 -11.68 1.20 -8.05
C GLU A 66 -11.43 0.45 -6.74
N LEU A 67 -10.17 0.08 -6.44
CA LEU A 67 -9.83 -0.66 -5.23
C LEU A 67 -9.99 0.20 -3.97
N ASN A 68 -10.54 -0.40 -2.92
CA ASN A 68 -10.61 0.18 -1.59
C ASN A 68 -10.06 -0.82 -0.58
N GLY A 69 -9.02 -0.43 0.16
CA GLY A 69 -8.37 -1.31 1.14
C GLY A 69 -6.93 -0.90 1.40
N CYS A 70 -6.20 -1.78 2.10
CA CYS A 70 -4.77 -1.65 2.35
C CYS A 70 -4.03 -2.65 1.48
N PHE A 71 -3.28 -2.19 0.49
CA PHE A 71 -2.64 -3.08 -0.47
C PHE A 71 -1.35 -2.55 -1.08
N ALA A 72 -0.53 -3.47 -1.54
CA ALA A 72 0.48 -3.26 -2.55
C ALA A 72 0.36 -4.33 -3.63
N ILE A 73 0.56 -3.92 -4.88
CA ILE A 73 0.52 -4.79 -6.07
C ILE A 73 1.83 -4.61 -6.83
N VAL A 74 2.44 -5.72 -7.23
CA VAL A 74 3.50 -5.74 -8.24
C VAL A 74 3.08 -6.72 -9.33
N LEU A 75 2.97 -6.22 -10.55
CA LEU A 75 2.60 -6.99 -11.73
C LEU A 75 3.75 -6.96 -12.72
N GLN A 76 4.23 -8.13 -13.12
CA GLN A 76 5.16 -8.29 -14.24
C GLN A 76 4.41 -8.86 -15.43
N ARG A 77 4.38 -8.11 -16.53
CA ARG A 77 3.69 -8.50 -17.77
C ARG A 77 4.39 -7.93 -18.98
N ASP A 78 4.54 -8.71 -20.04
CA ASP A 78 5.07 -8.27 -21.34
C ASP A 78 6.39 -7.47 -21.25
N GLY A 79 7.28 -7.91 -20.38
CA GLY A 79 8.58 -7.26 -20.14
C GLY A 79 8.53 -6.00 -19.28
N ALA A 80 7.35 -5.49 -18.91
CA ALA A 80 7.17 -4.37 -18.00
C ALA A 80 6.94 -4.82 -16.56
N LEU A 81 7.33 -3.96 -15.61
CA LEU A 81 6.89 -4.03 -14.22
C LEU A 81 5.90 -2.90 -13.95
N CYS A 82 4.75 -3.24 -13.36
CA CYS A 82 3.84 -2.26 -12.79
C CYS A 82 3.81 -2.43 -11.28
N ALA A 83 3.85 -1.34 -10.54
CA ALA A 83 3.70 -1.33 -9.10
C ALA A 83 2.63 -0.34 -8.69
N ALA A 84 1.81 -0.69 -7.71
CA ALA A 84 0.78 0.20 -7.17
C ALA A 84 0.69 0.06 -5.65
N THR A 85 0.42 1.18 -4.98
CA THR A 85 0.16 1.23 -3.55
C THR A 85 -1.21 1.85 -3.30
N ASP A 86 -1.82 1.50 -2.16
CA ASP A 86 -3.07 2.10 -1.72
C ASP A 86 -2.95 3.60 -1.40
N ARG A 87 -4.10 4.24 -1.10
CA ARG A 87 -4.21 5.68 -0.84
C ARG A 87 -3.39 6.18 0.36
N LEU A 88 -2.98 5.29 1.26
CA LEU A 88 -2.19 5.61 2.46
C LEU A 88 -0.76 5.06 2.38
N ARG A 89 -0.43 4.27 1.35
CA ARG A 89 0.84 3.56 1.23
C ARG A 89 1.06 2.61 2.41
N SER A 90 0.05 1.81 2.74
CA SER A 90 0.08 0.89 3.88
C SER A 90 1.22 -0.12 3.80
N PHE A 91 1.62 -0.51 2.60
CA PHE A 91 2.76 -1.37 2.32
C PHE A 91 3.73 -0.66 1.38
N PRO A 92 4.83 -0.09 1.92
CA PRO A 92 5.80 0.64 1.13
C PRO A 92 6.49 -0.23 0.08
N LEU A 93 6.71 0.35 -1.09
CA LEU A 93 7.53 -0.22 -2.15
C LEU A 93 8.60 0.79 -2.56
N CYS A 94 9.78 0.28 -2.94
CA CYS A 94 10.85 1.03 -3.57
C CYS A 94 11.14 0.45 -4.96
N ARG A 95 11.59 1.33 -5.86
CA ARG A 95 12.03 0.97 -7.20
C ARG A 95 13.38 1.59 -7.51
N THR A 96 14.20 0.87 -8.27
CA THR A 96 15.49 1.35 -8.76
C THR A 96 15.91 0.60 -10.02
N ARG A 97 16.88 1.14 -10.74
CA ARG A 97 17.60 0.36 -11.75
C ARG A 97 18.85 -0.25 -11.12
N PHE A 98 18.97 -1.56 -11.26
CA PHE A 98 20.15 -2.28 -10.84
C PHE A 98 20.71 -3.08 -12.02
N ARG A 99 21.93 -2.74 -12.44
CA ARG A 99 22.52 -3.16 -13.73
C ARG A 99 21.55 -2.72 -14.85
N ASP A 100 21.20 -3.59 -15.76
CA ASP A 100 20.31 -3.26 -16.88
C ASP A 100 18.85 -3.63 -16.66
N ALA A 101 18.42 -3.76 -15.41
CA ALA A 101 17.10 -4.24 -15.04
C ALA A 101 16.41 -3.33 -14.02
N TRP A 102 15.08 -3.29 -14.04
CA TRP A 102 14.32 -2.74 -12.94
C TRP A 102 14.27 -3.70 -11.76
N LEU A 103 14.34 -3.15 -10.57
CA LEU A 103 14.15 -3.83 -9.31
C LEU A 103 13.04 -3.12 -8.53
N VAL A 104 12.06 -3.91 -8.05
CA VAL A 104 11.02 -3.46 -7.12
C VAL A 104 11.15 -4.28 -5.84
N THR A 105 11.12 -3.63 -4.69
CA THR A 105 11.27 -4.27 -3.38
C THR A 105 10.44 -3.59 -2.31
N ASP A 106 10.06 -4.34 -1.28
CA ASP A 106 9.44 -3.86 -0.04
C ASP A 106 10.43 -3.70 1.12
N ASP A 107 11.66 -4.18 0.95
CA ASP A 107 12.75 -4.03 1.91
C ASP A 107 14.06 -3.71 1.17
N LEU A 108 14.36 -2.41 1.14
CA LEU A 108 15.50 -1.92 0.39
C LEU A 108 16.84 -2.42 0.98
N LEU A 109 16.97 -2.48 2.30
CA LEU A 109 18.23 -2.87 2.94
C LEU A 109 18.57 -4.33 2.62
N ARG A 110 17.59 -5.21 2.72
CA ARG A 110 17.77 -6.62 2.32
C ARG A 110 18.02 -6.77 0.83
N ALA A 111 17.36 -5.97 0.00
CA ALA A 111 17.61 -6.00 -1.44
C ALA A 111 19.05 -5.56 -1.77
N MET A 112 19.59 -4.58 -1.05
CA MET A 112 21.00 -4.18 -1.17
C MET A 112 21.96 -5.31 -0.77
N GLU A 113 21.72 -5.96 0.36
CA GLU A 113 22.52 -7.11 0.82
C GLU A 113 22.50 -8.25 -0.21
N ASP A 114 21.32 -8.67 -0.67
CA ASP A 114 21.16 -9.80 -1.58
C ASP A 114 21.71 -9.54 -2.99
N THR A 115 21.71 -8.29 -3.44
CA THR A 115 22.18 -7.91 -4.79
C THR A 115 23.62 -7.43 -4.81
N GLY A 116 24.18 -7.09 -3.67
CA GLY A 116 25.47 -6.41 -3.54
C GLY A 116 25.43 -4.95 -4.04
N MET A 117 24.24 -4.36 -4.12
CA MET A 117 24.06 -2.96 -4.53
C MET A 117 24.58 -2.02 -3.44
N GLN A 118 25.37 -1.04 -3.83
CA GLN A 118 25.91 -0.01 -2.94
C GLN A 118 25.56 1.38 -3.50
N PRO A 119 24.34 1.86 -3.24
CA PRO A 119 23.92 3.16 -3.73
C PRO A 119 24.61 4.29 -2.97
N GLU A 120 24.83 5.39 -3.67
CA GLU A 120 25.34 6.62 -3.05
C GLU A 120 24.24 7.30 -2.21
N ILE A 121 24.66 7.97 -1.15
CA ILE A 121 23.75 8.81 -0.37
C ILE A 121 23.41 10.07 -1.16
N ASP A 122 22.12 10.39 -1.24
CA ASP A 122 21.63 11.68 -1.71
C ASP A 122 21.73 12.70 -0.55
N SER A 123 22.70 13.59 -0.60
CA SER A 123 22.95 14.54 0.49
C SER A 123 21.75 15.42 0.79
N GLY A 124 21.05 15.93 -0.23
CA GLY A 124 19.87 16.76 -0.03
C GLY A 124 18.68 16.00 0.56
N ALA A 125 18.50 14.74 0.19
CA ALA A 125 17.49 13.88 0.81
C ALA A 125 17.87 13.50 2.24
N MET A 126 19.14 13.29 2.52
CA MET A 126 19.65 13.03 3.86
C MET A 126 19.46 14.26 4.76
N GLU A 127 19.72 15.46 4.28
CA GLU A 127 19.45 16.70 5.03
C GLU A 127 17.95 16.82 5.38
N GLN A 128 17.07 16.58 4.42
CA GLN A 128 15.63 16.56 4.70
C GLN A 128 15.26 15.54 5.76
N PHE A 129 15.80 14.33 5.66
CA PHE A 129 15.53 13.27 6.63
C PHE A 129 16.02 13.65 8.04
N LEU A 130 17.21 14.22 8.16
CA LEU A 130 17.77 14.66 9.46
C LEU A 130 16.98 15.80 10.09
N LEU A 131 16.38 16.68 9.27
CA LEU A 131 15.61 17.82 9.75
C LEU A 131 14.15 17.46 10.10
N SER A 132 13.53 16.53 9.38
CA SER A 132 12.08 16.29 9.48
C SER A 132 11.70 14.83 9.76
N GLY A 133 12.65 13.90 9.73
CA GLY A 133 12.41 12.47 9.89
C GLY A 133 11.86 11.76 8.64
N PHE A 134 11.71 12.47 7.52
CA PHE A 134 11.23 11.90 6.24
C PHE A 134 11.80 12.64 5.04
N VAL A 135 11.68 12.05 3.86
CA VAL A 135 12.06 12.66 2.57
C VAL A 135 10.80 12.96 1.77
N ILE A 136 10.71 14.18 1.24
CA ILE A 136 9.53 14.63 0.48
C ILE A 136 9.56 14.04 -0.94
N GLY A 137 8.39 13.60 -1.40
CA GLY A 137 8.20 13.08 -2.75
C GLY A 137 8.71 11.65 -2.92
N GLN A 138 9.09 11.29 -4.13
CA GLN A 138 9.52 9.93 -4.49
C GLN A 138 10.96 9.59 -4.07
N ARG A 139 11.77 10.57 -3.71
CA ARG A 139 13.17 10.35 -3.35
C ARG A 139 13.29 9.53 -2.08
N THR A 140 14.39 8.79 -1.96
CA THR A 140 14.84 8.18 -0.72
C THR A 140 16.16 8.85 -0.30
N VAL A 141 16.74 8.45 0.82
CA VAL A 141 18.07 8.89 1.23
C VAL A 141 19.19 8.34 0.33
N PHE A 142 18.86 7.46 -0.59
CA PHE A 142 19.79 6.92 -1.57
C PHE A 142 19.50 7.48 -2.95
N ARG A 143 20.58 7.82 -3.67
CA ARG A 143 20.51 8.29 -5.05
C ARG A 143 19.96 7.20 -5.98
N ASP A 144 19.11 7.59 -6.94
CA ASP A 144 18.50 6.72 -7.95
C ASP A 144 17.62 5.58 -7.39
N ILE A 145 17.25 5.68 -6.12
CA ILE A 145 16.26 4.80 -5.48
C ILE A 145 15.04 5.63 -5.12
N PHE A 146 13.89 5.21 -5.64
CA PHE A 146 12.65 5.95 -5.51
C PHE A 146 11.59 5.13 -4.78
N ALA A 147 10.87 5.79 -3.89
CA ALA A 147 9.69 5.22 -3.26
C ALA A 147 8.48 5.29 -4.19
N VAL A 148 7.67 4.24 -4.25
CA VAL A 148 6.32 4.32 -4.79
C VAL A 148 5.47 5.05 -3.78
N GLN A 149 4.85 6.15 -4.19
CA GLN A 149 4.11 7.05 -3.29
C GLN A 149 2.71 6.52 -2.96
N ALA A 150 2.06 7.13 -1.96
CA ALA A 150 0.66 6.87 -1.67
C ALA A 150 -0.22 7.15 -2.90
N ALA A 151 -1.13 6.23 -3.21
CA ALA A 151 -1.99 6.29 -4.38
C ALA A 151 -1.25 6.46 -5.71
N GLU A 152 -0.09 5.83 -5.84
CA GLU A 152 0.70 5.89 -7.07
C GLU A 152 0.69 4.54 -7.79
N ILE A 153 0.58 4.64 -9.12
CA ILE A 153 0.81 3.56 -10.06
C ILE A 153 2.08 3.90 -10.81
N VAL A 154 3.03 2.98 -10.83
CA VAL A 154 4.29 3.12 -11.56
C VAL A 154 4.39 2.04 -12.60
N ARG A 155 4.80 2.40 -13.82
CA ARG A 155 5.13 1.48 -14.88
C ARG A 155 6.60 1.64 -15.27
N LEU A 156 7.31 0.54 -15.31
CA LEU A 156 8.73 0.46 -15.54
C LEU A 156 8.96 -0.44 -16.76
N ARG A 157 9.38 0.14 -17.86
CA ARG A 157 9.68 -0.60 -19.09
C ARG A 157 10.99 -0.09 -19.68
N ASP A 158 11.88 -0.98 -20.05
CA ASP A 158 13.20 -0.66 -20.61
C ASP A 158 13.96 0.36 -19.74
N ALA A 159 14.18 1.58 -20.24
CA ALA A 159 14.79 2.66 -19.46
C ALA A 159 13.76 3.69 -18.95
N GLU A 160 12.49 3.50 -19.27
CA GLU A 160 11.44 4.48 -19.05
C GLU A 160 10.68 4.21 -17.76
N THR A 161 10.24 5.27 -17.14
CA THR A 161 9.35 5.25 -15.97
C THR A 161 8.19 6.18 -16.23
N GLU A 162 7.00 5.62 -16.19
CA GLU A 162 5.76 6.38 -16.13
C GLU A 162 5.18 6.25 -14.73
N SER A 163 4.72 7.34 -14.15
CA SER A 163 4.03 7.30 -12.87
C SER A 163 2.80 8.18 -12.88
N GLU A 164 1.78 7.73 -12.16
CA GLU A 164 0.51 8.41 -12.05
C GLU A 164 0.02 8.34 -10.61
N ARG A 165 -0.39 9.47 -10.06
CA ARG A 165 -1.15 9.55 -8.81
C ARG A 165 -2.63 9.44 -9.10
N TYR A 166 -3.26 8.35 -8.69
CA TYR A 166 -4.69 8.13 -8.94
C TYR A 166 -5.61 8.74 -7.86
N PHE A 167 -5.04 9.19 -6.73
CA PHE A 167 -5.78 9.89 -5.69
C PHE A 167 -4.89 10.92 -5.00
N LEU A 168 -5.44 12.10 -4.76
CA LEU A 168 -4.83 13.14 -3.94
C LEU A 168 -5.83 13.57 -2.88
N TYR A 169 -5.43 13.54 -1.62
CA TYR A 169 -6.24 14.11 -0.56
C TYR A 169 -6.21 15.63 -0.66
N ASP A 170 -7.36 16.24 -0.95
CA ASP A 170 -7.52 17.69 -0.94
C ASP A 170 -8.57 18.08 0.11
N PRO A 171 -8.16 18.63 1.26
CA PRO A 171 -9.07 19.02 2.33
C PRO A 171 -10.02 20.16 1.97
N LYS A 172 -9.77 20.88 0.88
CA LYS A 172 -10.60 22.01 0.43
C LYS A 172 -11.87 21.56 -0.31
N MET A 173 -11.93 20.33 -0.76
CA MET A 173 -13.05 19.85 -1.59
C MET A 173 -14.34 19.59 -0.83
N ASN A 174 -14.31 19.47 0.50
CA ASN A 174 -15.46 19.07 1.30
C ASN A 174 -15.65 19.97 2.53
N VAL A 175 -15.96 21.24 2.31
CA VAL A 175 -16.31 22.14 3.42
C VAL A 175 -17.79 22.01 3.71
N THR A 176 -18.13 21.44 4.86
CA THR A 176 -19.50 21.43 5.38
C THR A 176 -19.73 22.71 6.20
N PRO A 177 -20.59 23.63 5.76
CA PRO A 177 -20.79 24.88 6.47
C PRO A 177 -21.53 24.70 7.79
N ASP A 178 -22.36 23.65 7.96
CA ASP A 178 -23.04 23.31 9.20
C ASP A 178 -22.26 22.31 10.05
N PRO A 179 -21.74 22.69 11.25
CA PRO A 179 -21.04 21.78 12.14
C PRO A 179 -21.87 20.56 12.55
N ALA A 180 -23.19 20.71 12.72
CA ALA A 180 -24.05 19.59 13.12
C ALA A 180 -24.20 18.56 11.98
N GLU A 181 -24.26 19.01 10.73
CA GLU A 181 -24.23 18.13 9.56
C GLU A 181 -22.86 17.44 9.45
N GLY A 182 -21.78 18.16 9.68
CA GLY A 182 -20.42 17.59 9.70
C GLY A 182 -20.29 16.46 10.71
N VAL A 183 -20.80 16.62 11.91
CA VAL A 183 -20.82 15.57 12.96
C VAL A 183 -21.63 14.36 12.52
N ARG A 184 -22.84 14.54 11.96
CA ARG A 184 -23.67 13.43 11.46
C ARG A 184 -22.98 12.65 10.33
N THR A 185 -22.36 13.38 9.41
CA THR A 185 -21.60 12.76 8.30
C THR A 185 -20.42 11.98 8.82
N ALA A 186 -19.64 12.54 9.75
CA ALA A 186 -18.52 11.87 10.37
C ALA A 186 -18.96 10.60 11.13
N ASP A 187 -20.05 10.66 11.93
CA ASP A 187 -20.59 9.48 12.63
C ASP A 187 -20.93 8.35 11.65
N THR A 188 -21.60 8.68 10.53
CA THR A 188 -21.91 7.72 9.47
C THR A 188 -20.67 7.10 8.84
N LEU A 189 -19.68 7.92 8.51
CA LEU A 189 -18.44 7.46 7.87
C LEU A 189 -17.61 6.59 8.80
N PHE A 190 -17.49 6.93 10.08
CA PHE A 190 -16.82 6.11 11.08
C PHE A 190 -17.52 4.77 11.26
N ALA A 191 -18.84 4.75 11.40
CA ALA A 191 -19.61 3.52 11.51
C ALA A 191 -19.40 2.61 10.29
N GLN A 192 -19.42 3.19 9.08
CA GLN A 192 -19.14 2.46 7.83
C GLN A 192 -17.70 1.92 7.79
N ALA A 193 -16.70 2.70 8.21
CA ALA A 193 -15.32 2.29 8.21
C ALA A 193 -15.09 1.09 9.14
N ILE A 194 -15.62 1.15 10.37
CA ILE A 194 -15.55 0.03 11.34
C ILE A 194 -16.26 -1.20 10.79
N ARG A 195 -17.47 -1.06 10.22
CA ARG A 195 -18.18 -2.18 9.61
C ARG A 195 -17.36 -2.84 8.50
N ARG A 196 -16.81 -2.06 7.57
CA ARG A 196 -15.98 -2.59 6.47
C ARG A 196 -14.74 -3.31 7.00
N MET A 197 -14.09 -2.75 8.01
CA MET A 197 -12.93 -3.36 8.66
C MET A 197 -13.29 -4.71 9.28
N THR A 198 -14.38 -4.79 10.04
CA THR A 198 -14.80 -6.03 10.71
C THR A 198 -15.30 -7.08 9.71
N GLU A 199 -15.99 -6.69 8.64
CA GLU A 199 -16.40 -7.58 7.56
C GLU A 199 -15.21 -8.13 6.76
N SER A 200 -14.12 -7.37 6.66
CA SER A 200 -12.90 -7.80 5.95
C SER A 200 -12.06 -8.82 6.74
N ALA A 201 -12.35 -9.03 8.00
CA ALA A 201 -11.61 -9.94 8.87
C ALA A 201 -12.57 -10.68 9.82
N PRO A 202 -13.48 -11.54 9.27
CA PRO A 202 -14.53 -12.18 10.05
C PRO A 202 -13.99 -13.17 11.10
N ASP A 203 -12.83 -13.77 10.85
CA ASP A 203 -12.22 -14.79 11.70
C ASP A 203 -11.25 -14.23 12.74
N VAL A 204 -11.21 -12.90 12.92
CA VAL A 204 -10.35 -12.27 13.94
C VAL A 204 -10.77 -12.69 15.33
N ARG A 205 -9.85 -13.33 16.05
CA ARG A 205 -10.09 -13.78 17.41
C ARG A 205 -10.25 -12.63 18.39
N ASN A 206 -9.41 -11.62 18.29
CA ASN A 206 -9.45 -10.41 19.13
C ASN A 206 -9.06 -9.18 18.34
N TRP A 207 -9.76 -8.09 18.55
CA TRP A 207 -9.39 -6.75 18.12
C TRP A 207 -8.52 -6.10 19.19
N ILE A 208 -7.28 -5.78 18.84
CA ILE A 208 -6.33 -5.18 19.78
C ILE A 208 -6.23 -3.69 19.48
N VAL A 209 -6.58 -2.87 20.48
CA VAL A 209 -6.60 -1.41 20.35
C VAL A 209 -5.63 -0.80 21.37
N PRO A 210 -4.52 -0.18 20.89
CA PRO A 210 -3.67 0.63 21.76
C PRO A 210 -4.46 1.87 22.20
N LEU A 211 -4.73 1.98 23.50
CA LEU A 211 -5.39 3.16 24.07
C LEU A 211 -4.36 4.21 24.48
N SER A 212 -4.32 5.28 23.72
CA SER A 212 -3.60 6.50 24.08
C SER A 212 -4.46 7.41 24.99
N GLY A 213 -3.88 8.46 25.54
CA GLY A 213 -4.66 9.54 26.18
C GLY A 213 -5.54 10.35 25.24
N GLY A 214 -5.41 10.16 23.93
CA GLY A 214 -6.14 10.89 22.88
C GLY A 214 -7.57 10.44 22.65
N HIS A 215 -8.27 11.16 21.79
CA HIS A 215 -9.67 10.88 21.47
C HIS A 215 -9.81 9.78 20.41
N ASP A 216 -8.87 9.63 19.50
CA ASP A 216 -8.98 8.76 18.31
C ASP A 216 -9.10 7.29 18.68
N SER A 217 -8.22 6.79 19.57
CA SER A 217 -8.25 5.39 20.02
C SER A 217 -9.54 5.08 20.81
N ARG A 218 -10.02 6.02 21.62
CA ARG A 218 -11.31 5.90 22.32
C ARG A 218 -12.49 5.89 21.36
N LEU A 219 -12.42 6.69 20.28
CA LEU A 219 -13.45 6.72 19.25
C LEU A 219 -13.54 5.36 18.55
N ILE A 220 -12.41 4.76 18.19
CA ILE A 220 -12.35 3.41 17.59
C ILE A 220 -13.02 2.38 18.48
N VAL A 221 -12.67 2.33 19.79
CA VAL A 221 -13.29 1.40 20.74
C VAL A 221 -14.80 1.62 20.85
N ASN A 222 -15.25 2.88 20.89
CA ASN A 222 -16.67 3.19 20.96
C ASN A 222 -17.43 2.69 19.71
N TYR A 223 -16.88 2.84 18.51
CA TYR A 223 -17.53 2.34 17.30
C TYR A 223 -17.49 0.82 17.19
N LEU A 224 -16.42 0.16 17.63
CA LEU A 224 -16.39 -1.31 17.76
C LEU A 224 -17.51 -1.78 18.71
N TYR A 225 -17.69 -1.11 19.85
CA TYR A 225 -18.77 -1.43 20.79
C TYR A 225 -20.16 -1.19 20.18
N LYS A 226 -20.38 -0.06 19.49
CA LYS A 226 -21.62 0.25 18.77
C LYS A 226 -21.93 -0.79 17.67
N ALA A 227 -20.90 -1.30 17.00
CA ALA A 227 -21.01 -2.37 15.99
C ALA A 227 -21.27 -3.76 16.57
N GLY A 228 -21.38 -3.90 17.89
CA GLY A 228 -21.63 -5.19 18.55
C GLY A 228 -20.38 -6.05 18.78
N ILE A 229 -19.20 -5.54 18.46
CA ILE A 229 -17.93 -6.26 18.66
C ILE A 229 -17.58 -6.25 20.15
N ARG A 230 -17.35 -7.46 20.73
CA ARG A 230 -17.08 -7.62 22.17
C ARG A 230 -15.71 -8.24 22.47
N ASN A 231 -15.08 -8.86 21.50
CA ASN A 231 -13.74 -9.43 21.58
C ASN A 231 -12.66 -8.35 21.35
N VAL A 232 -12.73 -7.26 22.12
CA VAL A 232 -11.79 -6.14 22.06
C VAL A 232 -10.86 -6.17 23.25
N VAL A 233 -9.57 -6.15 23.02
CA VAL A 233 -8.52 -6.03 24.03
C VAL A 233 -7.87 -4.66 23.90
N CYS A 234 -7.97 -3.87 24.96
CA CYS A 234 -7.34 -2.57 25.01
C CYS A 234 -6.08 -2.64 25.89
N TYR A 235 -5.03 -1.97 25.47
CA TYR A 235 -3.82 -1.83 26.27
C TYR A 235 -3.28 -0.40 26.20
N SER A 236 -2.63 0.02 27.26
CA SER A 236 -1.89 1.29 27.32
C SER A 236 -0.45 1.00 27.71
N TYR A 237 0.45 1.82 27.23
CA TYR A 237 1.84 1.81 27.64
C TYR A 237 2.27 3.26 27.95
N GLY A 238 3.16 3.39 28.87
CA GLY A 238 3.67 4.69 29.31
C GLY A 238 4.49 4.54 30.58
N VAL A 239 5.28 5.53 30.88
CA VAL A 239 6.06 5.62 32.11
C VAL A 239 5.26 6.41 33.12
#